data_b0f5d28f5ec2f0371980069fb5ba965a
#
_entry.id   b0f5d28f5ec2f0371980069fb5ba965a
#
_cell.length_a   1.000
_cell.length_b   1.000
_cell.length_c   1.000
_cell.angle_alpha   90.00
_cell.angle_beta   90.00
_cell.angle_gamma   90.00
#
_symmetry.space_group_name_H-M   'P 1'
#
loop_
_entity.id
_entity.type
_entity.pdbx_description
1 polymer ?
#
loop_
_entity_poly.entity_id
_entity_poly.type
_entity_poly.pdbx_seq_one_letter_code
_entity_poly.pdbx_strand_id
1 'polypeptide(L)'
;MKKIKHTFYDINTEKAQNTERKAESELVLFCLSDLHGNEYGKQNRVIVETAWDQKPDLILAAGDMLSGEKEESDAVAVALLSRLADLAPVCFTDGNHEMQVKKFFPERYEAFMEGLKKGGVQVLHNETWCTEDGGQKVAV
;
A
#
# COMPACT_ATOMS: atom_id res chain seq x y z
N MET A 1 19.49 8.13 11.35
CA MET A 1 18.43 7.17 11.00
C MET A 1 17.14 7.95 10.76
N LYS A 2 16.51 7.82 9.59
CA LYS A 2 15.21 8.47 9.31
C LYS A 2 14.18 7.89 10.26
N LYS A 3 13.37 8.77 10.88
CA LYS A 3 12.27 8.35 11.78
C LYS A 3 10.99 8.24 10.97
N ILE A 4 10.24 7.17 11.17
CA ILE A 4 8.88 7.02 10.68
C ILE A 4 7.94 7.69 11.68
N LYS A 5 6.98 8.46 11.19
CA LYS A 5 5.87 8.97 11.98
C LYS A 5 4.68 8.03 11.78
N HIS A 6 4.18 7.48 12.84
CA HIS A 6 2.95 6.70 12.85
C HIS A 6 1.81 7.60 13.31
N THR A 7 0.68 7.53 12.64
CA THR A 7 -0.54 8.23 13.04
C THR A 7 -1.69 7.24 12.98
N PHE A 8 -2.49 7.19 14.02
CA PHE A 8 -3.65 6.32 14.14
C PHE A 8 -4.92 7.14 14.02
N TYR A 9 -5.90 6.62 13.30
CA TYR A 9 -7.22 7.23 13.12
C TYR A 9 -8.26 6.16 13.41
N ASP A 10 -9.18 6.45 14.32
CA ASP A 10 -10.39 5.67 14.52
C ASP A 10 -11.53 6.31 13.73
N ILE A 11 -12.07 5.58 12.76
CA ILE A 11 -13.17 6.06 11.92
C ILE A 11 -14.41 5.24 12.28
N ASN A 12 -15.38 5.89 12.91
CA ASN A 12 -16.65 5.27 13.22
C ASN A 12 -17.65 5.50 12.07
N THR A 13 -18.10 4.40 11.44
CA THR A 13 -19.02 4.44 10.31
C THR A 13 -20.50 4.24 10.70
N GLU A 14 -20.89 4.42 11.97
CA GLU A 14 -22.26 4.21 12.48
C GLU A 14 -23.36 5.03 11.77
N LYS A 15 -23.03 5.87 10.79
CA LYS A 15 -24.01 6.66 10.03
C LYS A 15 -24.70 5.93 8.87
N ALA A 16 -24.45 4.67 8.65
CA ALA A 16 -25.27 3.87 7.74
C ALA A 16 -26.54 3.38 8.46
N GLN A 17 -27.42 4.30 8.86
CA GLN A 17 -28.75 3.99 9.36
C GLN A 17 -29.55 3.40 8.21
N ASN A 18 -29.66 2.11 8.14
CA ASN A 18 -30.79 1.29 7.64
C ASN A 18 -30.39 -0.12 7.21
N THR A 19 -29.61 -0.82 8.00
CA THR A 19 -29.63 -2.28 7.92
C THR A 19 -29.36 -2.84 9.32
N GLU A 20 -30.19 -3.79 9.72
CA GLU A 20 -30.02 -4.62 10.91
C GLU A 20 -28.76 -5.49 10.77
N ARG A 21 -27.58 -4.87 10.77
CA ARG A 21 -26.30 -5.54 10.83
C ARG A 21 -25.56 -5.11 12.09
N LYS A 22 -25.72 -5.92 13.13
CA LYS A 22 -24.70 -6.06 14.14
C LYS A 22 -23.45 -6.65 13.47
N ALA A 23 -22.57 -5.82 12.98
CA ALA A 23 -21.22 -6.22 12.65
C ALA A 23 -20.29 -5.30 13.44
N GLU A 24 -19.95 -5.70 14.63
CA GLU A 24 -18.76 -5.25 15.34
C GLU A 24 -17.54 -5.91 14.67
N SER A 25 -17.28 -5.63 13.41
CA SER A 25 -16.04 -6.03 12.76
C SER A 25 -15.22 -4.77 12.54
N GLU A 26 -14.15 -4.68 13.27
CA GLU A 26 -13.12 -3.67 13.08
C GLU A 26 -12.33 -4.04 11.82
N LEU A 27 -12.15 -3.09 10.91
CA LEU A 27 -11.30 -3.22 9.75
C LEU A 27 -10.04 -2.38 9.95
N VAL A 28 -8.89 -3.03 9.96
CA VAL A 28 -7.60 -2.37 10.12
C VAL A 28 -6.98 -2.09 8.76
N LEU A 29 -6.89 -0.81 8.40
CA LEU A 29 -6.24 -0.33 7.19
C LEU A 29 -4.83 0.19 7.52
N PHE A 30 -3.82 -0.38 6.90
CA PHE A 30 -2.45 0.11 6.99
C PHE A 30 -2.13 0.94 5.75
N CYS A 31 -1.97 2.24 5.92
CA CYS A 31 -1.70 3.16 4.81
C CYS A 31 -0.24 3.62 4.83
N LEU A 32 0.40 3.62 3.66
CA LEU A 32 1.73 4.20 3.47
C LEU A 32 1.80 4.99 2.16
N SER A 33 2.60 6.06 2.17
CA SER A 33 2.92 6.87 1.01
C SER A 33 4.31 7.49 1.16
N ASP A 34 4.79 8.15 0.11
CA ASP A 34 6.00 8.97 0.15
C ASP A 34 7.27 8.23 0.62
N LEU A 35 7.43 6.98 0.22
CA LEU A 35 8.63 6.21 0.53
C LEU A 35 9.86 6.81 -0.18
N HIS A 36 9.68 7.27 -1.45
CA HIS A 36 10.73 7.82 -2.31
C HIS A 36 12.01 6.96 -2.32
N GLY A 37 11.84 5.64 -2.34
CA GLY A 37 12.94 4.68 -2.30
C GLY A 37 13.79 4.70 -1.03
N ASN A 38 13.30 5.32 0.03
CA ASN A 38 14.02 5.31 1.31
C ASN A 38 13.89 3.96 2.00
N GLU A 39 14.94 3.56 2.69
CA GLU A 39 14.91 2.41 3.58
C GLU A 39 14.81 2.83 5.05
N TYR A 40 13.89 2.19 5.76
CA TYR A 40 13.67 2.33 7.20
C TYR A 40 14.10 1.04 7.92
N GLY A 41 15.38 1.01 8.34
CA GLY A 41 16.07 -0.20 8.73
C GLY A 41 16.44 -1.05 7.50
N LYS A 42 17.24 -2.09 7.70
CA LYS A 42 17.66 -2.97 6.60
C LYS A 42 16.44 -3.59 5.90
N GLN A 43 16.34 -3.38 4.58
CA GLN A 43 15.21 -3.88 3.77
C GLN A 43 13.83 -3.44 4.30
N ASN A 44 13.73 -2.22 4.77
CA ASN A 44 12.48 -1.68 5.33
C ASN A 44 11.89 -2.49 6.50
N ARG A 45 12.74 -3.17 7.27
CA ARG A 45 12.30 -4.02 8.39
C ARG A 45 11.35 -3.29 9.34
N VAL A 46 11.62 -2.01 9.63
CA VAL A 46 10.79 -1.22 10.55
C VAL A 46 9.35 -1.09 10.05
N ILE A 47 9.14 -0.88 8.74
CA ILE A 47 7.79 -0.78 8.16
C ILE A 47 7.09 -2.14 8.23
N VAL A 48 7.81 -3.22 7.85
CA VAL A 48 7.24 -4.57 7.83
C VAL A 48 6.88 -5.04 9.25
N GLU A 49 7.74 -4.80 10.24
CA GLU A 49 7.47 -5.13 11.64
C GLU A 49 6.28 -4.32 12.17
N THR A 50 6.19 -3.03 11.82
CA THR A 50 5.02 -2.22 12.18
C THR A 50 3.73 -2.78 11.59
N ALA A 51 3.72 -3.13 10.30
CA ALA A 51 2.56 -3.73 9.67
C ALA A 51 2.19 -5.08 10.32
N TRP A 52 3.19 -5.92 10.60
CA TRP A 52 2.99 -7.19 11.29
C TRP A 52 2.31 -7.01 12.66
N ASP A 53 2.77 -6.04 13.45
CA ASP A 53 2.22 -5.77 14.79
C ASP A 53 0.79 -5.24 14.74
N GLN A 54 0.44 -4.46 13.70
CA GLN A 54 -0.91 -3.91 13.52
C GLN A 54 -1.91 -4.91 12.94
N LYS A 55 -1.45 -6.03 12.36
CA LYS A 55 -2.29 -7.07 11.76
C LYS A 55 -3.35 -6.50 10.82
N PRO A 56 -2.96 -5.76 9.77
CA PRO A 56 -3.91 -5.13 8.87
C PRO A 56 -4.71 -6.16 8.08
N ASP A 57 -5.96 -5.84 7.81
CA ASP A 57 -6.83 -6.57 6.89
C ASP A 57 -6.58 -6.16 5.44
N LEU A 58 -6.09 -4.92 5.26
CA LEU A 58 -5.76 -4.36 3.95
C LEU A 58 -4.64 -3.33 4.08
N ILE A 59 -3.74 -3.32 3.10
CA ILE A 59 -2.64 -2.36 3.01
C ILE A 59 -2.86 -1.47 1.77
N LEU A 60 -2.80 -0.15 1.98
CA LEU A 60 -2.96 0.85 0.93
C LEU A 60 -1.62 1.57 0.71
N ALA A 61 -1.02 1.39 -0.45
CA ALA A 61 0.16 2.11 -0.89
C ALA A 61 -0.25 3.26 -1.81
N ALA A 62 -0.34 4.47 -1.26
CA ALA A 62 -0.93 5.64 -1.90
C ALA A 62 0.08 6.47 -2.70
N GLY A 63 0.92 5.79 -3.50
CA GLY A 63 1.88 6.41 -4.42
C GLY A 63 3.13 6.99 -3.77
N ASP A 64 3.97 7.54 -4.63
CA ASP A 64 5.29 8.11 -4.30
C ASP A 64 6.21 7.11 -3.57
N MET A 65 6.11 5.84 -3.99
CA MET A 65 6.94 4.77 -3.46
C MET A 65 8.36 4.84 -4.01
N LEU A 66 8.49 5.17 -5.30
CA LEU A 66 9.78 5.33 -5.95
C LEU A 66 10.27 6.78 -5.97
N SER A 67 11.54 6.97 -6.29
CA SER A 67 12.11 8.30 -6.56
C SER A 67 12.20 8.52 -8.07
N GLY A 68 11.73 9.65 -8.56
CA GLY A 68 11.85 10.00 -9.98
C GLY A 68 13.30 10.02 -10.48
N GLU A 69 14.26 10.31 -9.61
CA GLU A 69 15.67 10.51 -9.93
C GLU A 69 16.53 9.25 -9.79
N LYS A 70 16.14 8.30 -8.92
CA LYS A 70 16.96 7.14 -8.52
C LYS A 70 16.29 5.84 -8.94
N GLU A 71 16.83 5.20 -9.97
CA GLU A 71 16.33 3.92 -10.46
C GLU A 71 16.41 2.81 -9.40
N GLU A 72 17.44 2.83 -8.54
CA GLU A 72 17.60 1.86 -7.47
C GLU A 72 16.44 1.86 -6.46
N SER A 73 15.68 2.97 -6.40
CA SER A 73 14.50 3.10 -5.55
C SER A 73 13.39 2.11 -5.93
N ASP A 74 13.34 1.69 -7.18
CA ASP A 74 12.28 0.81 -7.70
C ASP A 74 12.38 -0.58 -7.06
N ALA A 75 13.59 -1.13 -6.99
CA ALA A 75 13.83 -2.42 -6.34
C ALA A 75 13.48 -2.36 -4.84
N VAL A 76 13.77 -1.23 -4.18
CA VAL A 76 13.43 -1.02 -2.75
C VAL A 76 11.92 -1.02 -2.55
N ALA A 77 11.19 -0.31 -3.41
CA ALA A 77 9.73 -0.23 -3.33
C ALA A 77 9.06 -1.57 -3.64
N VAL A 78 9.49 -2.26 -4.72
CA VAL A 78 8.98 -3.59 -5.08
C VAL A 78 9.22 -4.58 -3.95
N ALA A 79 10.44 -4.62 -3.39
CA ALA A 79 10.77 -5.55 -2.30
C ALA A 79 9.94 -5.30 -1.04
N LEU A 80 9.70 -4.03 -0.69
CA LEU A 80 8.86 -3.68 0.45
C LEU A 80 7.41 -4.12 0.23
N LEU A 81 6.80 -3.70 -0.88
CA LEU A 81 5.38 -3.96 -1.15
C LEU A 81 5.10 -5.45 -1.33
N SER A 82 6.03 -6.21 -1.94
CA SER A 82 5.92 -7.68 -2.02
C SER A 82 5.94 -8.33 -0.64
N ARG A 83 6.82 -7.90 0.26
CA ARG A 83 6.85 -8.41 1.65
C ARG A 83 5.59 -8.05 2.44
N LEU A 84 5.02 -6.89 2.19
CA LEU A 84 3.75 -6.50 2.79
C LEU A 84 2.58 -7.32 2.23
N ALA A 85 2.64 -7.73 0.95
CA ALA A 85 1.64 -8.60 0.33
C ALA A 85 1.63 -10.02 0.93
N ASP A 86 2.71 -10.45 1.59
CA ASP A 86 2.74 -11.69 2.38
C ASP A 86 1.94 -11.58 3.70
N LEU A 87 1.64 -10.36 4.16
CA LEU A 87 0.92 -10.11 5.42
C LEU A 87 -0.57 -9.89 5.21
N ALA A 88 -0.94 -9.11 4.20
CA ALA A 88 -2.31 -8.77 3.86
C ALA A 88 -2.39 -8.31 2.39
N PRO A 89 -3.58 -8.30 1.76
CA PRO A 89 -3.74 -7.72 0.43
C PRO A 89 -3.17 -6.30 0.36
N VAL A 90 -2.40 -6.00 -0.69
CA VAL A 90 -1.84 -4.67 -0.93
C VAL A 90 -2.46 -4.09 -2.18
N CYS A 91 -3.08 -2.92 -2.07
CA CYS A 91 -3.49 -2.09 -3.19
C CYS A 91 -2.52 -0.94 -3.36
N PHE A 92 -2.04 -0.75 -4.58
CA PHE A 92 -1.13 0.33 -4.94
C PHE A 92 -1.76 1.22 -6.00
N THR A 93 -1.54 2.52 -5.89
CA THR A 93 -1.86 3.51 -6.92
C THR A 93 -0.67 4.42 -7.17
N ASP A 94 -0.62 5.01 -8.38
CA ASP A 94 0.42 5.96 -8.75
C ASP A 94 0.34 7.26 -7.93
N GLY A 95 1.51 7.75 -7.52
CA GLY A 95 1.71 9.13 -7.10
C GLY A 95 2.32 9.97 -8.23
N ASN A 96 2.72 11.20 -7.91
CA ASN A 96 3.30 12.09 -8.91
C ASN A 96 4.70 11.63 -9.36
N HIS A 97 5.47 10.95 -8.53
CA HIS A 97 6.77 10.40 -8.91
C HIS A 97 6.63 9.24 -9.89
N GLU A 98 5.69 8.32 -9.68
CA GLU A 98 5.38 7.26 -10.63
C GLU A 98 4.93 7.83 -11.98
N MET A 99 4.04 8.82 -11.96
CA MET A 99 3.57 9.48 -13.19
C MET A 99 4.70 10.22 -13.92
N GLN A 100 5.66 10.78 -13.21
CA GLN A 100 6.85 11.40 -13.80
C GLN A 100 7.72 10.34 -14.47
N VAL A 101 7.98 9.21 -13.80
CA VAL A 101 8.75 8.09 -14.38
C VAL A 101 8.02 7.52 -15.59
N LYS A 102 6.71 7.33 -15.53
CA LYS A 102 5.90 6.89 -16.68
C LYS A 102 6.06 7.80 -17.90
N LYS A 103 6.10 9.11 -17.67
CA LYS A 103 6.23 10.10 -18.73
C LYS A 103 7.61 10.13 -19.37
N PHE A 104 8.68 10.07 -18.58
CA PHE A 104 10.05 10.27 -19.04
C PHE A 104 10.85 8.98 -19.24
N PHE A 105 10.45 7.90 -18.57
CA PHE A 105 11.12 6.59 -18.56
C PHE A 105 10.09 5.45 -18.61
N PRO A 106 9.30 5.33 -19.69
CA PRO A 106 8.16 4.40 -19.75
C PRO A 106 8.57 2.93 -19.54
N GLU A 107 9.71 2.50 -20.06
CA GLU A 107 10.21 1.12 -19.87
C GLU A 107 10.51 0.81 -18.39
N ARG A 108 11.09 1.78 -17.67
CA ARG A 108 11.33 1.70 -16.23
C ARG A 108 10.02 1.59 -15.47
N TYR A 109 9.01 2.40 -15.84
CA TYR A 109 7.69 2.36 -15.22
C TYR A 109 7.02 0.99 -15.43
N GLU A 110 7.05 0.46 -16.65
CA GLU A 110 6.47 -0.86 -16.96
C GLU A 110 7.17 -1.96 -16.17
N ALA A 111 8.49 -1.96 -16.08
CA ALA A 111 9.26 -2.91 -15.28
C ALA A 111 8.89 -2.84 -13.79
N PHE A 112 8.71 -1.63 -13.25
CA PHE A 112 8.26 -1.42 -11.88
C PHE A 112 6.87 -2.01 -11.65
N MET A 113 5.89 -1.71 -12.53
CA MET A 113 4.53 -2.24 -12.44
C MET A 113 4.50 -3.76 -12.55
N GLU A 114 5.31 -4.34 -13.43
CA GLU A 114 5.44 -5.79 -13.56
C GLU A 114 6.02 -6.41 -12.28
N GLY A 115 7.03 -5.76 -11.68
CA GLY A 115 7.61 -6.17 -10.42
C GLY A 115 6.58 -6.21 -9.28
N LEU A 116 5.74 -5.17 -9.17
CA LEU A 116 4.66 -5.11 -8.18
C LEU A 116 3.65 -6.25 -8.38
N LYS A 117 3.18 -6.46 -9.61
CA LYS A 117 2.22 -7.53 -9.94
C LYS A 117 2.80 -8.92 -9.62
N LYS A 118 4.05 -9.18 -9.98
CA LYS A 118 4.76 -10.43 -9.63
C LYS A 118 4.91 -10.62 -8.12
N GLY A 119 5.03 -9.51 -7.38
CA GLY A 119 5.08 -9.49 -5.92
C GLY A 119 3.73 -9.62 -5.23
N GLY A 120 2.63 -9.85 -5.98
CA GLY A 120 1.29 -10.04 -5.42
C GLY A 120 0.54 -8.75 -5.09
N VAL A 121 1.03 -7.60 -5.55
CA VAL A 121 0.41 -6.29 -5.32
C VAL A 121 -0.67 -6.02 -6.36
N GLN A 122 -1.85 -5.56 -5.92
CA GLN A 122 -2.94 -5.10 -6.77
C GLN A 122 -2.66 -3.67 -7.22
N VAL A 123 -2.33 -3.49 -8.49
CA VAL A 123 -2.09 -2.17 -9.07
C VAL A 123 -3.40 -1.61 -9.62
N LEU A 124 -3.83 -0.45 -9.12
CA LEU A 124 -5.11 0.16 -9.47
C LEU A 124 -4.90 1.48 -10.24
N HIS A 125 -5.48 1.56 -11.45
CA HIS A 125 -5.50 2.76 -12.30
C HIS A 125 -6.94 3.11 -12.67
N ASN A 126 -7.61 3.95 -11.89
CA ASN A 126 -9.05 4.23 -12.05
C ASN A 126 -9.92 2.97 -12.04
N GLU A 127 -9.52 1.99 -11.25
CA GLU A 127 -10.19 0.70 -11.12
C GLU A 127 -10.66 0.54 -9.69
N THR A 128 -11.66 -0.30 -9.49
CA THR A 128 -12.11 -0.69 -8.17
C THR A 128 -11.71 -2.12 -7.91
N TRP A 129 -10.98 -2.35 -6.84
CA TRP A 129 -10.70 -3.68 -6.32
C TRP A 129 -11.63 -3.97 -5.15
N CYS A 130 -12.19 -5.16 -5.13
CA CYS A 130 -13.10 -5.59 -4.08
C CYS A 130 -12.56 -6.84 -3.40
N THR A 131 -12.63 -6.88 -2.10
CA THR A 131 -12.39 -8.07 -1.29
C THR A 131 -13.53 -8.27 -0.29
N GLU A 132 -13.59 -9.45 0.29
CA GLU A 132 -14.52 -9.77 1.36
C GLU A 132 -13.73 -10.30 2.54
N ASP A 133 -13.88 -9.65 3.69
CA ASP A 133 -13.28 -10.07 4.95
C ASP A 133 -14.35 -10.12 6.03
N GLY A 134 -14.40 -11.25 6.78
CA GLY A 134 -15.38 -11.44 7.85
C GLY A 134 -16.84 -11.25 7.44
N GLY A 135 -17.19 -11.39 6.14
CA GLY A 135 -18.51 -11.12 5.59
C GLY A 135 -18.76 -9.64 5.28
N GLN A 136 -17.74 -8.79 5.39
CA GLN A 136 -17.77 -7.40 4.93
C GLN A 136 -17.14 -7.28 3.54
N LYS A 137 -17.82 -6.57 2.65
CA LYS A 137 -17.25 -6.21 1.35
C LYS A 137 -16.51 -4.90 1.47
N VAL A 138 -15.23 -4.92 1.11
CA VAL A 138 -14.39 -3.73 1.04
C VAL A 138 -14.10 -3.43 -0.43
N ALA A 139 -14.36 -2.20 -0.85
CA ALA A 139 -14.04 -1.69 -2.18
C ALA A 139 -12.99 -0.58 -2.05
N VAL A 140 -11.92 -0.67 -2.83
CA VAL A 140 -10.83 0.31 -2.93
C VAL A 140 -10.78 0.87 -4.33
#